data_1d95035e96decb51b8055eda418ca966
#
_entry.id   1d95035e96decb51b8055eda418ca966
#
_cell.length_a   1.000
_cell.length_b   1.000
_cell.length_c   1.000
_cell.angle_alpha   90.00
_cell.angle_beta   90.00
_cell.angle_gamma   90.00
#
_symmetry.space_group_name_H-M   'P 1'
#
loop_
_entity.id
_entity.type
_entity.pdbx_description
1 polymer ?
#
loop_
_entity_poly.entity_id
_entity_poly.type
_entity_poly.pdbx_seq_one_letter_code
_entity_poly.pdbx_strand_id
1 'polypeptide(L)'
;PKLAKYQKEFPHTTYHLGSFDPNHFQDCKQLIVSPGVDLNEENLNTAIEQYKLKPIGDIELFAQHAHAPIIAITGSNAKGTVTSLVGDMISQAKLKVAVGGNIGKPALDLLDGPIPDFYVLEISSFQLETTYHLRPKLASILNISPDHLDRHKTLAAYIQAKQRIYQECEIALWNREDLNTYPNFEAEKIIS
;
A
#
# COMPACT_ATOMS: atom_id res chain seq x y z
N PRO A 1 0.62 -7.25 -27.30
CA PRO A 1 -0.77 -6.77 -27.33
C PRO A 1 -1.05 -5.63 -26.32
N LYS A 2 -0.55 -5.72 -25.06
CA LYS A 2 -0.79 -4.69 -24.03
C LYS A 2 -0.10 -3.36 -24.37
N LEU A 3 1.17 -3.38 -24.80
CA LEU A 3 1.92 -2.16 -25.13
C LEU A 3 1.23 -1.32 -26.20
N ALA A 4 0.78 -1.94 -27.31
CA ALA A 4 0.10 -1.24 -28.39
C ALA A 4 -1.17 -0.51 -27.93
N LYS A 5 -1.89 -1.09 -26.94
CA LYS A 5 -3.05 -0.45 -26.32
C LYS A 5 -2.61 0.82 -25.56
N TYR A 6 -1.58 0.72 -24.69
CA TYR A 6 -1.10 1.87 -23.92
C TYR A 6 -0.50 2.96 -24.80
N GLN A 7 0.24 2.61 -25.85
CA GLN A 7 0.76 3.60 -26.82
C GLN A 7 -0.34 4.37 -27.53
N LYS A 8 -1.49 3.72 -27.79
CA LYS A 8 -2.65 4.38 -28.38
C LYS A 8 -3.38 5.28 -27.38
N GLU A 9 -3.48 4.83 -26.14
CA GLU A 9 -4.17 5.55 -25.06
C GLU A 9 -3.35 6.75 -24.55
N PHE A 10 -2.01 6.57 -24.46
CA PHE A 10 -1.07 7.58 -23.99
C PHE A 10 0.03 7.86 -25.03
N PRO A 11 -0.28 8.51 -26.15
CA PRO A 11 0.61 8.66 -27.31
C PRO A 11 1.84 9.55 -27.04
N HIS A 12 1.81 10.36 -26.00
CA HIS A 12 2.91 11.27 -25.63
C HIS A 12 3.83 10.67 -24.54
N THR A 13 3.59 9.44 -24.12
CA THR A 13 4.39 8.76 -23.10
C THR A 13 5.57 8.03 -23.74
N THR A 14 6.77 8.18 -23.19
CA THR A 14 7.94 7.40 -23.56
C THR A 14 7.88 6.04 -22.89
N TYR A 15 8.13 4.97 -23.66
CA TYR A 15 8.07 3.60 -23.20
C TYR A 15 9.45 2.97 -23.27
N HIS A 16 9.98 2.54 -22.15
CA HIS A 16 11.19 1.74 -22.05
C HIS A 16 10.80 0.30 -21.67
N LEU A 17 11.35 -0.66 -22.40
CA LEU A 17 11.01 -2.08 -22.23
C LEU A 17 12.28 -2.88 -21.92
N GLY A 18 12.12 -3.95 -21.14
CA GLY A 18 13.20 -4.81 -20.73
C GLY A 18 13.74 -4.44 -19.35
N SER A 19 15.06 -4.55 -19.17
CA SER A 19 15.74 -4.17 -17.92
C SER A 19 15.70 -2.65 -17.71
N PHE A 20 15.76 -2.22 -16.45
CA PHE A 20 15.93 -0.82 -16.14
C PHE A 20 17.31 -0.32 -16.59
N ASP A 21 17.37 0.88 -17.16
CA ASP A 21 18.59 1.62 -17.42
C ASP A 21 18.58 2.87 -16.52
N PRO A 22 19.55 3.04 -15.60
CA PRO A 22 19.59 4.19 -14.70
C PRO A 22 19.48 5.53 -15.42
N ASN A 23 20.02 5.65 -16.65
CA ASN A 23 19.97 6.90 -17.40
C ASN A 23 18.56 7.35 -17.80
N HIS A 24 17.60 6.43 -17.86
CA HIS A 24 16.19 6.77 -18.13
C HIS A 24 15.53 7.58 -17.00
N PHE A 25 16.15 7.63 -15.83
CA PHE A 25 15.61 8.32 -14.65
C PHE A 25 16.25 9.69 -14.39
N GLN A 26 17.17 10.14 -15.24
CA GLN A 26 17.93 11.39 -15.04
C GLN A 26 17.03 12.62 -14.82
N ASP A 27 15.93 12.75 -15.55
CA ASP A 27 15.00 13.87 -15.44
C ASP A 27 13.74 13.53 -14.64
N CYS A 28 13.74 12.37 -13.95
CA CYS A 28 12.61 11.91 -13.17
C CYS A 28 12.43 12.76 -11.91
N LYS A 29 11.27 13.40 -11.76
CA LYS A 29 10.92 14.18 -10.57
C LYS A 29 10.26 13.34 -9.49
N GLN A 30 9.56 12.29 -9.90
CA GLN A 30 8.84 11.37 -9.03
C GLN A 30 8.89 9.98 -9.61
N LEU A 31 9.26 9.00 -8.81
CA LEU A 31 9.30 7.60 -9.18
C LEU A 31 8.08 6.87 -8.58
N ILE A 32 7.16 6.46 -9.46
CA ILE A 32 5.99 5.67 -9.08
C ILE A 32 6.27 4.22 -9.45
N VAL A 33 6.14 3.32 -8.49
CA VAL A 33 6.42 1.89 -8.68
C VAL A 33 5.20 1.03 -8.39
N SER A 34 5.00 0.01 -9.22
CA SER A 34 4.03 -1.05 -8.90
C SER A 34 4.54 -1.92 -7.75
N PRO A 35 3.66 -2.45 -6.88
CA PRO A 35 4.08 -3.26 -5.72
C PRO A 35 4.90 -4.51 -6.08
N GLY A 36 4.74 -5.03 -7.30
CA GLY A 36 5.52 -6.18 -7.80
C GLY A 36 6.96 -5.87 -8.20
N VAL A 37 7.36 -4.60 -8.26
CA VAL A 37 8.73 -4.21 -8.63
C VAL A 37 9.65 -4.36 -7.43
N ASP A 38 10.77 -5.06 -7.59
CA ASP A 38 11.79 -5.16 -6.55
C ASP A 38 12.66 -3.91 -6.55
N LEU A 39 12.58 -3.10 -5.49
CA LEU A 39 13.38 -1.90 -5.34
C LEU A 39 14.88 -2.19 -5.17
N ASN A 40 15.24 -3.44 -4.84
CA ASN A 40 16.63 -3.90 -4.74
C ASN A 40 17.17 -4.42 -6.08
N GLU A 41 16.40 -4.36 -7.18
CA GLU A 41 16.95 -4.65 -8.51
C GLU A 41 18.07 -3.65 -8.80
N GLU A 42 19.23 -4.17 -9.24
CA GLU A 42 20.51 -3.45 -9.25
C GLU A 42 20.45 -2.11 -9.99
N ASN A 43 19.90 -2.10 -11.20
CA ASN A 43 19.84 -0.88 -12.02
C ASN A 43 18.81 0.12 -11.48
N LEU A 44 17.69 -0.37 -10.94
CA LEU A 44 16.68 0.48 -10.33
C LEU A 44 17.20 1.11 -9.04
N ASN A 45 17.86 0.32 -8.18
CA ASN A 45 18.49 0.81 -6.96
C ASN A 45 19.59 1.84 -7.27
N THR A 46 20.42 1.58 -8.29
CA THR A 46 21.42 2.54 -8.78
C THR A 46 20.78 3.87 -9.18
N ALA A 47 19.67 3.83 -9.93
CA ALA A 47 18.95 5.04 -10.32
C ALA A 47 18.37 5.80 -9.11
N ILE A 48 17.77 5.07 -8.15
CA ILE A 48 17.22 5.64 -6.93
C ILE A 48 18.30 6.39 -6.14
N GLU A 49 19.47 5.78 -5.95
CA GLU A 49 20.58 6.38 -5.22
C GLU A 49 21.20 7.55 -5.98
N GLN A 50 21.50 7.37 -7.27
CA GLN A 50 22.16 8.36 -8.12
C GLN A 50 21.35 9.64 -8.25
N TYR A 51 20.04 9.52 -8.47
CA TYR A 51 19.16 10.66 -8.71
C TYR A 51 18.34 11.05 -7.46
N LYS A 52 18.62 10.42 -6.30
CA LYS A 52 17.95 10.68 -5.00
C LYS A 52 16.42 10.59 -5.10
N LEU A 53 15.94 9.61 -5.84
CA LEU A 53 14.53 9.40 -6.05
C LEU A 53 13.89 8.76 -4.81
N LYS A 54 12.69 9.18 -4.46
CA LYS A 54 11.88 8.52 -3.43
C LYS A 54 10.79 7.71 -4.13
N PRO A 55 10.90 6.37 -4.16
CA PRO A 55 9.85 5.54 -4.76
C PRO A 55 8.56 5.66 -3.97
N ILE A 56 7.44 5.88 -4.64
CA ILE A 56 6.09 5.83 -4.05
C ILE A 56 5.22 4.84 -4.80
N GLY A 57 4.28 4.23 -4.10
CA GLY A 57 3.33 3.27 -4.66
C GLY A 57 1.94 3.85 -4.88
N ASP A 58 1.04 2.99 -5.30
CA ASP A 58 -0.39 3.28 -5.51
C ASP A 58 -1.08 3.74 -4.22
N ILE A 59 -0.75 3.13 -3.08
CA ILE A 59 -1.33 3.49 -1.78
C ILE A 59 -0.85 4.86 -1.30
N GLU A 60 0.41 5.22 -1.54
CA GLU A 60 0.91 6.56 -1.25
C GLU A 60 0.20 7.62 -2.09
N LEU A 61 0.05 7.39 -3.40
CA LEU A 61 -0.71 8.28 -4.27
C LEU A 61 -2.17 8.40 -3.83
N PHE A 62 -2.80 7.27 -3.47
CA PHE A 62 -4.15 7.28 -2.94
C PHE A 62 -4.24 8.14 -1.67
N ALA A 63 -3.32 7.97 -0.71
CA ALA A 63 -3.32 8.69 0.55
C ALA A 63 -3.20 10.21 0.37
N GLN A 64 -2.43 10.65 -0.63
CA GLN A 64 -2.28 12.07 -0.99
C GLN A 64 -3.57 12.70 -1.54
N HIS A 65 -4.53 11.89 -2.02
CA HIS A 65 -5.75 12.36 -2.67
C HIS A 65 -7.04 11.89 -1.97
N ALA A 66 -6.93 11.11 -0.91
CA ALA A 66 -8.09 10.65 -0.15
C ALA A 66 -8.72 11.79 0.65
N HIS A 67 -10.04 11.93 0.55
CA HIS A 67 -10.81 12.98 1.21
C HIS A 67 -11.71 12.49 2.33
N ALA A 68 -11.57 11.24 2.75
CA ALA A 68 -12.30 10.62 3.86
C ALA A 68 -11.37 9.76 4.72
N PRO A 69 -11.74 9.48 5.97
CA PRO A 69 -10.96 8.62 6.86
C PRO A 69 -10.69 7.24 6.26
N ILE A 70 -9.47 6.74 6.50
CA ILE A 70 -9.00 5.45 6.00
C ILE A 70 -8.98 4.43 7.15
N ILE A 71 -9.56 3.25 6.92
CA ILE A 71 -9.37 2.06 7.73
C ILE A 71 -8.44 1.14 6.93
N ALA A 72 -7.25 0.89 7.47
CA ALA A 72 -6.20 0.14 6.79
C ALA A 72 -6.02 -1.25 7.44
N ILE A 73 -6.07 -2.29 6.64
CA ILE A 73 -6.00 -3.69 7.09
C ILE A 73 -4.90 -4.43 6.35
N THR A 74 -3.99 -5.06 7.11
CA THR A 74 -2.98 -5.98 6.58
C THR A 74 -2.90 -7.24 7.43
N GLY A 75 -2.07 -8.19 7.03
CA GLY A 75 -1.83 -9.46 7.70
C GLY A 75 -1.24 -10.47 6.72
N SER A 76 -0.85 -11.63 7.20
CA SER A 76 -0.48 -12.74 6.33
C SER A 76 -1.74 -13.38 5.73
N ASN A 77 -2.73 -13.68 6.55
CA ASN A 77 -3.95 -14.38 6.17
C ASN A 77 -5.22 -13.58 6.51
N ALA A 78 -6.33 -13.93 5.87
CA ALA A 78 -7.69 -13.41 6.09
C ALA A 78 -7.89 -11.90 5.80
N LYS A 79 -6.91 -11.20 5.25
CA LYS A 79 -7.02 -9.76 4.92
C LYS A 79 -8.31 -9.43 4.17
N GLY A 80 -8.54 -10.08 3.02
CA GLY A 80 -9.70 -9.80 2.16
C GLY A 80 -11.03 -10.08 2.83
N THR A 81 -11.11 -11.15 3.61
CA THR A 81 -12.33 -11.49 4.38
C THR A 81 -12.65 -10.41 5.40
N VAL A 82 -11.65 -9.97 6.19
CA VAL A 82 -11.86 -8.95 7.22
C VAL A 82 -12.13 -7.58 6.58
N THR A 83 -11.42 -7.22 5.51
CA THR A 83 -11.65 -5.97 4.77
C THR A 83 -13.09 -5.89 4.24
N SER A 84 -13.57 -6.97 3.63
CA SER A 84 -14.96 -7.04 3.14
C SER A 84 -15.96 -6.97 4.28
N LEU A 85 -15.73 -7.72 5.37
CA LEU A 85 -16.62 -7.72 6.55
C LEU A 85 -16.73 -6.32 7.18
N VAL A 86 -15.61 -5.61 7.33
CA VAL A 86 -15.62 -4.24 7.85
C VAL A 86 -16.40 -3.30 6.93
N GLY A 87 -16.23 -3.45 5.61
CA GLY A 87 -17.04 -2.71 4.63
C GLY A 87 -18.53 -2.97 4.79
N ASP A 88 -18.93 -4.24 4.92
CA ASP A 88 -20.32 -4.63 5.14
C ASP A 88 -20.89 -4.07 6.44
N MET A 89 -20.12 -4.11 7.55
CA MET A 89 -20.53 -3.55 8.84
C MET A 89 -20.80 -2.03 8.74
N ILE A 90 -19.92 -1.28 8.08
CA ILE A 90 -20.07 0.17 7.86
C ILE A 90 -21.31 0.43 7.00
N SER A 91 -21.51 -0.34 5.94
CA SER A 91 -22.70 -0.24 5.08
C SER A 91 -24.01 -0.54 5.84
N GLN A 92 -24.00 -1.56 6.71
CA GLN A 92 -25.16 -1.86 7.57
C GLN A 92 -25.46 -0.74 8.58
N ALA A 93 -24.44 -0.01 9.01
CA ALA A 93 -24.59 1.20 9.82
C ALA A 93 -25.14 2.41 9.02
N LYS A 94 -25.49 2.21 7.73
CA LYS A 94 -26.02 3.25 6.82
C LYS A 94 -25.00 4.35 6.48
N LEU A 95 -23.72 4.05 6.62
CA LEU A 95 -22.64 4.93 6.20
C LEU A 95 -22.17 4.53 4.79
N LYS A 96 -21.68 5.48 4.02
CA LYS A 96 -21.11 5.26 2.71
C LYS A 96 -19.67 4.74 2.88
N VAL A 97 -19.36 3.65 2.22
CA VAL A 97 -18.04 3.04 2.30
C VAL A 97 -17.51 2.71 0.90
N ALA A 98 -16.22 2.92 0.69
CA ALA A 98 -15.51 2.46 -0.49
C ALA A 98 -14.44 1.44 -0.06
N VAL A 99 -14.53 0.22 -0.59
CA VAL A 99 -13.68 -0.91 -0.21
C VAL A 99 -12.79 -1.30 -1.39
N GLY A 100 -11.50 -1.50 -1.14
CA GLY A 100 -10.57 -1.90 -2.19
C GLY A 100 -9.12 -2.00 -1.73
N GLY A 101 -8.18 -1.71 -2.63
CA GLY A 101 -6.74 -1.78 -2.40
C GLY A 101 -6.10 -2.99 -3.07
N ASN A 102 -5.43 -3.85 -2.30
CA ASN A 102 -4.84 -5.09 -2.81
C ASN A 102 -5.90 -6.14 -3.23
N ILE A 103 -7.13 -5.96 -2.82
CA ILE A 103 -8.27 -6.80 -3.19
C ILE A 103 -9.35 -5.97 -3.90
N GLY A 104 -10.05 -6.60 -4.82
CA GLY A 104 -11.21 -6.00 -5.49
C GLY A 104 -10.85 -4.81 -6.36
N LYS A 105 -11.40 -3.62 -6.04
CA LYS A 105 -11.13 -2.40 -6.78
C LYS A 105 -9.77 -1.80 -6.37
N PRO A 106 -8.87 -1.45 -7.31
CA PRO A 106 -7.63 -0.77 -7.00
C PRO A 106 -7.86 0.50 -6.17
N ALA A 107 -6.94 0.82 -5.25
CA ALA A 107 -7.13 1.96 -4.35
C ALA A 107 -7.38 3.28 -5.11
N LEU A 108 -6.60 3.57 -6.14
CA LEU A 108 -6.75 4.80 -6.94
C LEU A 108 -8.11 4.91 -7.62
N ASP A 109 -8.67 3.80 -8.08
CA ASP A 109 -10.00 3.80 -8.71
C ASP A 109 -11.14 4.14 -7.72
N LEU A 110 -10.89 4.03 -6.41
CA LEU A 110 -11.87 4.45 -5.39
C LEU A 110 -12.05 5.96 -5.35
N LEU A 111 -11.07 6.72 -5.85
CA LEU A 111 -11.11 8.18 -5.91
C LEU A 111 -12.03 8.71 -7.02
N ASP A 112 -12.36 7.90 -8.01
CA ASP A 112 -13.25 8.28 -9.13
C ASP A 112 -14.73 8.38 -8.73
N GLY A 113 -15.07 7.89 -7.54
CA GLY A 113 -16.44 7.86 -7.02
C GLY A 113 -16.78 9.07 -6.15
N PRO A 114 -18.02 9.14 -5.64
CA PRO A 114 -18.39 10.13 -4.64
C PRO A 114 -17.60 9.87 -3.35
N ILE A 115 -17.25 10.94 -2.63
CA ILE A 115 -16.51 10.84 -1.36
C ILE A 115 -17.35 9.99 -0.38
N PRO A 116 -16.80 8.89 0.14
CA PRO A 116 -17.48 8.06 1.13
C PRO A 116 -17.34 8.64 2.54
N ASP A 117 -18.01 8.02 3.53
CA ASP A 117 -17.74 8.32 4.94
C ASP A 117 -16.45 7.63 5.41
N PHE A 118 -16.11 6.48 4.81
CA PHE A 118 -14.86 5.74 5.06
C PHE A 118 -14.33 5.05 3.80
N TYR A 119 -13.01 5.03 3.66
CA TYR A 119 -12.29 4.05 2.83
C TYR A 119 -11.86 2.87 3.68
N VAL A 120 -12.07 1.65 3.21
CA VAL A 120 -11.54 0.43 3.83
C VAL A 120 -10.58 -0.24 2.87
N LEU A 121 -9.31 -0.27 3.22
CA LEU A 121 -8.25 -0.75 2.33
C LEU A 121 -7.62 -2.02 2.84
N GLU A 122 -7.59 -3.04 1.98
CA GLU A 122 -6.62 -4.12 2.11
C GLU A 122 -5.27 -3.66 1.58
N ILE A 123 -4.20 -3.80 2.37
CA ILE A 123 -2.87 -3.38 1.96
C ILE A 123 -1.88 -4.53 2.12
N SER A 124 -1.10 -4.81 1.07
CA SER A 124 -0.02 -5.81 1.10
C SER A 124 1.26 -5.24 1.74
N SER A 125 2.18 -6.13 2.15
CA SER A 125 3.51 -5.71 2.62
C SER A 125 4.29 -4.95 1.55
N PHE A 126 4.15 -5.33 0.29
CA PHE A 126 4.84 -4.67 -0.84
C PHE A 126 4.33 -3.24 -1.06
N GLN A 127 3.02 -3.02 -0.94
CA GLN A 127 2.45 -1.67 -1.01
C GLN A 127 2.93 -0.80 0.14
N LEU A 128 3.04 -1.36 1.35
CA LEU A 128 3.53 -0.65 2.53
C LEU A 128 4.99 -0.23 2.42
N GLU A 129 5.85 -0.94 1.68
CA GLU A 129 7.24 -0.54 1.43
C GLU A 129 7.37 0.87 0.83
N THR A 130 6.42 1.26 0.01
CA THR A 130 6.39 2.54 -0.72
C THR A 130 5.30 3.49 -0.27
N THR A 131 4.79 3.30 0.96
CA THR A 131 3.76 4.12 1.60
C THR A 131 4.35 4.86 2.80
N TYR A 132 4.16 6.16 2.89
CA TYR A 132 4.80 7.03 3.88
C TYR A 132 3.83 7.93 4.64
N HIS A 133 2.69 8.30 4.04
CA HIS A 133 1.76 9.29 4.59
C HIS A 133 0.32 8.75 4.57
N LEU A 134 0.13 7.46 4.87
CA LEU A 134 -1.20 6.84 4.87
C LEU A 134 -2.14 7.45 5.92
N ARG A 135 -1.63 7.73 7.13
CA ARG A 135 -2.36 8.36 8.26
C ARG A 135 -3.73 7.75 8.49
N PRO A 136 -3.83 6.46 8.75
CA PRO A 136 -5.14 5.84 8.87
C PRO A 136 -5.84 6.25 10.17
N LYS A 137 -7.16 6.43 10.10
CA LYS A 137 -8.02 6.56 11.27
C LYS A 137 -7.96 5.31 12.17
N LEU A 138 -7.91 4.13 11.53
CA LEU A 138 -7.69 2.85 12.18
C LEU A 138 -6.80 2.00 11.31
N ALA A 139 -5.77 1.40 11.91
CA ALA A 139 -4.89 0.44 11.28
C ALA A 139 -4.92 -0.89 12.01
N SER A 140 -4.86 -2.00 11.28
CA SER A 140 -4.80 -3.34 11.87
C SER A 140 -3.84 -4.27 11.14
N ILE A 141 -3.02 -4.99 11.90
CA ILE A 141 -2.33 -6.20 11.46
C ILE A 141 -3.05 -7.40 12.09
N LEU A 142 -3.67 -8.22 11.25
CA LEU A 142 -4.49 -9.34 11.74
C LEU A 142 -3.67 -10.48 12.30
N ASN A 143 -2.58 -10.83 11.64
CA ASN A 143 -1.65 -11.90 11.98
C ASN A 143 -0.38 -11.80 11.16
N ILE A 144 0.70 -12.42 11.65
CA ILE A 144 1.98 -12.57 10.97
C ILE A 144 2.39 -14.04 10.97
N SER A 145 2.52 -14.61 9.79
CA SER A 145 3.17 -15.91 9.56
C SER A 145 4.18 -15.77 8.43
N PRO A 146 5.24 -16.60 8.39
CA PRO A 146 6.24 -16.54 7.34
C PRO A 146 5.59 -16.63 5.95
N ASP A 147 5.78 -15.59 5.14
CA ASP A 147 5.27 -15.49 3.77
C ASP A 147 6.15 -14.51 2.97
N HIS A 148 6.19 -14.66 1.66
CA HIS A 148 6.95 -13.78 0.76
C HIS A 148 8.43 -13.58 1.15
N LEU A 149 9.08 -14.62 1.74
CA LEU A 149 10.49 -14.54 2.16
C LEU A 149 11.46 -14.55 0.98
N ASP A 150 11.03 -14.96 -0.19
CA ASP A 150 11.75 -14.79 -1.45
C ASP A 150 12.02 -13.31 -1.73
N ARG A 151 11.07 -12.42 -1.41
CA ARG A 151 11.17 -10.97 -1.58
C ARG A 151 11.73 -10.26 -0.35
N HIS A 152 11.17 -10.48 0.84
CA HIS A 152 11.57 -9.78 2.06
C HIS A 152 12.86 -10.31 2.69
N LYS A 153 13.37 -11.48 2.24
CA LYS A 153 14.57 -12.17 2.71
C LYS A 153 14.48 -12.71 4.16
N THR A 154 13.87 -11.98 5.08
CA THR A 154 13.72 -12.39 6.48
C THR A 154 12.31 -12.12 7.00
N LEU A 155 11.89 -12.89 8.02
CA LEU A 155 10.62 -12.63 8.72
C LEU A 155 10.64 -11.25 9.39
N ALA A 156 11.77 -10.81 9.92
CA ALA A 156 11.91 -9.49 10.54
C ALA A 156 11.64 -8.35 9.53
N ALA A 157 12.18 -8.44 8.31
CA ALA A 157 11.92 -7.46 7.26
C ALA A 157 10.43 -7.46 6.83
N TYR A 158 9.81 -8.64 6.75
CA TYR A 158 8.39 -8.77 6.46
C TYR A 158 7.51 -8.13 7.54
N ILE A 159 7.84 -8.36 8.84
CA ILE A 159 7.18 -7.70 9.97
C ILE A 159 7.34 -6.17 9.85
N GLN A 160 8.56 -5.68 9.65
CA GLN A 160 8.82 -4.24 9.52
C GLN A 160 8.03 -3.62 8.38
N ALA A 161 7.94 -4.28 7.22
CA ALA A 161 7.13 -3.78 6.11
C ALA A 161 5.65 -3.64 6.50
N LYS A 162 5.06 -4.63 7.20
CA LYS A 162 3.66 -4.56 7.66
C LYS A 162 3.45 -3.54 8.77
N GLN A 163 4.39 -3.41 9.69
CA GLN A 163 4.32 -2.45 10.81
C GLN A 163 4.17 -1.00 10.34
N ARG A 164 4.60 -0.67 9.12
CA ARG A 164 4.42 0.66 8.53
C ARG A 164 2.95 1.09 8.43
N ILE A 165 1.99 0.14 8.47
CA ILE A 165 0.56 0.46 8.48
C ILE A 165 0.14 1.30 9.69
N TYR A 166 0.87 1.19 10.80
CA TYR A 166 0.60 1.95 12.02
C TYR A 166 1.22 3.35 12.04
N GLN A 167 2.03 3.70 11.03
CA GLN A 167 2.67 5.00 10.97
C GLN A 167 1.63 6.12 10.93
N GLU A 168 1.67 7.02 11.91
CA GLU A 168 0.75 8.16 12.07
C GLU A 168 -0.73 7.74 12.13
N CYS A 169 -1.07 6.51 12.60
CA CYS A 169 -2.46 6.11 12.79
C CYS A 169 -3.04 6.68 14.10
N GLU A 170 -4.33 6.99 14.10
CA GLU A 170 -5.01 7.39 15.35
C GLU A 170 -5.28 6.16 16.23
N ILE A 171 -5.80 5.08 15.66
CA ILE A 171 -6.15 3.86 16.40
C ILE A 171 -5.38 2.68 15.81
N ALA A 172 -4.53 2.04 16.62
CA ALA A 172 -3.87 0.81 16.28
C ALA A 172 -4.60 -0.39 16.90
N LEU A 173 -5.10 -1.30 16.07
CA LEU A 173 -5.73 -2.54 16.48
C LEU A 173 -4.77 -3.70 16.23
N TRP A 174 -4.46 -4.50 17.25
CA TRP A 174 -3.53 -5.61 17.16
C TRP A 174 -4.10 -6.91 17.72
N ASN A 175 -3.51 -8.04 17.38
CA ASN A 175 -3.94 -9.38 17.81
C ASN A 175 -3.15 -9.82 19.04
N ARG A 176 -3.82 -10.00 20.21
CA ARG A 176 -3.20 -10.44 21.47
C ARG A 176 -2.49 -11.78 21.39
N GLU A 177 -2.91 -12.65 20.48
CA GLU A 177 -2.32 -13.98 20.31
C GLU A 177 -1.09 -13.96 19.39
N ASP A 178 -0.79 -12.81 18.76
CA ASP A 178 0.36 -12.65 17.87
C ASP A 178 1.11 -11.34 18.18
N LEU A 179 2.12 -11.43 19.02
CA LEU A 179 2.93 -10.28 19.45
C LEU A 179 3.63 -9.54 18.29
N ASN A 180 3.85 -10.19 17.14
CA ASN A 180 4.41 -9.53 15.97
C ASN A 180 3.49 -8.48 15.38
N THR A 181 2.22 -8.49 15.78
CA THR A 181 1.22 -7.49 15.35
C THR A 181 1.17 -6.27 16.25
N TYR A 182 1.85 -6.29 17.42
CA TYR A 182 1.89 -5.17 18.34
C TYR A 182 2.57 -3.95 17.67
N PRO A 183 1.97 -2.74 17.73
CA PRO A 183 2.49 -1.56 17.06
C PRO A 183 3.89 -1.17 17.52
N ASN A 184 4.80 -0.95 16.57
CA ASN A 184 6.13 -0.39 16.81
C ASN A 184 6.15 1.14 16.63
N PHE A 185 5.00 1.76 16.35
CA PHE A 185 4.80 3.18 16.18
C PHE A 185 3.89 3.74 17.26
N GLU A 186 4.01 5.02 17.55
CA GLU A 186 3.09 5.71 18.43
C GLU A 186 1.71 5.83 17.75
N ALA A 187 0.66 5.59 18.52
CA ALA A 187 -0.72 5.79 18.14
C ALA A 187 -1.46 6.48 19.27
N GLU A 188 -2.50 7.26 18.98
CA GLU A 188 -3.30 7.91 20.02
C GLU A 188 -4.00 6.87 20.91
N LYS A 189 -4.38 5.73 20.33
CA LYS A 189 -5.03 4.63 21.04
C LYS A 189 -4.58 3.28 20.50
N ILE A 190 -4.19 2.38 21.39
CA ILE A 190 -3.87 0.98 21.06
C ILE A 190 -4.96 0.10 21.65
N ILE A 191 -5.54 -0.77 20.81
CA ILE A 191 -6.64 -1.68 21.15
C ILE A 191 -6.25 -3.11 20.75
N SER A 192 -6.79 -4.10 21.46
CA SER A 192 -6.56 -5.52 21.18
C SER A 192 -7.81 -6.35 21.42
#